data_342044d21cb206ae91fa8715497a351c
#
_entry.id   342044d21cb206ae91fa8715497a351c
#
_cell.length_a   1.000
_cell.length_b   1.000
_cell.length_c   1.000
_cell.angle_alpha   90.00
_cell.angle_beta   90.00
_cell.angle_gamma   90.00
#
_symmetry.space_group_name_H-M   'P 1'
#
loop_
_entity.id
_entity.type
_entity.pdbx_description
1 polymer ?
#
loop_
_entity_poly.entity_id
_entity_poly.type
_entity_poly.pdbx_seq_one_letter_code
_entity_poly.pdbx_strand_id
1 'polypeptide(L)'
;MNTLNKWHDWLGMTKFDKSWHENDMADELREFEEEHSTIKKWSELSDVVYTYTRAQWSGHELSFPLKKWQFYLGIPYMYLKYTGRFLFYRHAGKKVGANKIIRCVRNPQKLYKLNDILVEQNIKVNKKELVNVCQKQLKYWLLLP
;
A
#
# COMPACT_ATOMS: atom_id res chain seq x y z
N MET A 1 6.42 14.74 16.16
CA MET A 1 5.96 14.06 14.95
C MET A 1 5.38 12.71 15.32
N ASN A 2 4.14 12.42 14.90
CA ASN A 2 3.45 11.16 15.21
C ASN A 2 4.20 9.98 14.56
N THR A 3 4.23 8.82 15.21
CA THR A 3 4.84 7.58 14.71
C THR A 3 4.30 7.18 13.33
N LEU A 4 3.01 7.40 13.09
CA LEU A 4 2.37 7.18 11.78
C LEU A 4 3.00 8.04 10.67
N ASN A 5 3.23 9.31 10.93
CA ASN A 5 3.85 10.20 9.93
C ASN A 5 5.27 9.76 9.59
N LYS A 6 6.07 9.37 10.58
CA LYS A 6 7.41 8.82 10.34
C LYS A 6 7.39 7.56 9.48
N TRP A 7 6.40 6.71 9.70
CA TRP A 7 6.23 5.50 8.90
C TRP A 7 5.82 5.82 7.45
N HIS A 8 4.90 6.77 7.25
CA HIS A 8 4.56 7.25 5.91
C HIS A 8 5.75 7.94 5.21
N ASP A 9 6.57 8.71 5.95
CA ASP A 9 7.82 9.28 5.42
C ASP A 9 8.77 8.18 4.93
N TRP A 10 8.89 7.10 5.70
CA TRP A 10 9.71 5.95 5.32
C TRP A 10 9.18 5.22 4.09
N LEU A 11 7.87 5.00 3.98
CA LEU A 11 7.24 4.47 2.78
C LEU A 11 7.49 5.39 1.58
N GLY A 12 7.50 6.69 1.79
CA GLY A 12 7.83 7.72 0.79
C GLY A 12 6.94 7.70 -0.43
N MET A 13 5.64 7.46 -0.24
CA MET A 13 4.65 7.44 -1.30
C MET A 13 4.35 8.85 -1.81
N THR A 14 3.78 8.95 -3.00
CA THR A 14 3.35 10.23 -3.57
C THR A 14 2.24 10.84 -2.74
N LYS A 15 2.34 12.14 -2.45
CA LYS A 15 1.28 12.95 -1.88
C LYS A 15 0.40 13.47 -3.01
N PHE A 16 -0.89 13.27 -2.88
CA PHE A 16 -1.88 13.74 -3.84
C PHE A 16 -2.71 14.89 -3.25
N ASP A 17 -3.59 15.47 -4.04
CA ASP A 17 -4.54 16.48 -3.59
C ASP A 17 -5.67 15.86 -2.74
N LYS A 18 -6.46 16.73 -2.12
CA LYS A 18 -7.56 16.31 -1.25
C LYS A 18 -8.61 15.47 -1.99
N SER A 19 -8.96 15.87 -3.20
CA SER A 19 -9.97 15.19 -4.02
C SER A 19 -9.58 13.75 -4.33
N TRP A 20 -8.30 13.53 -4.63
CA TRP A 20 -7.78 12.18 -4.84
C TRP A 20 -7.96 11.30 -3.59
N HIS A 21 -7.61 11.84 -2.41
CA HIS A 21 -7.75 11.10 -1.15
C HIS A 21 -9.21 10.84 -0.77
N GLU A 22 -10.12 11.77 -1.07
CA GLU A 22 -11.56 11.58 -0.85
C GLU A 22 -12.12 10.45 -1.73
N ASN A 23 -11.71 10.39 -2.99
CA ASN A 23 -12.12 9.32 -3.91
C ASN A 23 -11.54 7.96 -3.49
N ASP A 24 -10.25 7.90 -3.16
CA ASP A 24 -9.58 6.68 -2.69
C ASP A 24 -10.26 6.16 -1.41
N MET A 25 -10.59 7.05 -0.46
CA MET A 25 -11.33 6.71 0.76
C MET A 25 -12.72 6.13 0.46
N ALA A 26 -13.44 6.71 -0.49
CA ALA A 26 -14.77 6.23 -0.86
C ALA A 26 -14.70 4.83 -1.48
N ASP A 27 -13.71 4.55 -2.31
CA ASP A 27 -13.50 3.25 -2.92
C ASP A 27 -13.14 2.18 -1.87
N GLU A 28 -12.20 2.47 -0.97
CA GLU A 28 -11.79 1.54 0.10
C GLU A 28 -12.94 1.29 1.09
N LEU A 29 -13.74 2.30 1.40
CA LEU A 29 -14.90 2.14 2.27
C LEU A 29 -15.96 1.22 1.63
N ARG A 30 -16.20 1.36 0.33
CA ARG A 30 -17.12 0.50 -0.41
C ARG A 30 -16.62 -0.96 -0.40
N GLU A 31 -15.34 -1.21 -0.67
CA GLU A 31 -14.75 -2.55 -0.62
C GLU A 31 -14.89 -3.16 0.77
N PHE A 32 -14.68 -2.39 1.83
CA PHE A 32 -14.91 -2.82 3.21
C PHE A 32 -16.38 -3.18 3.49
N GLU A 33 -17.33 -2.39 3.02
CA GLU A 33 -18.76 -2.63 3.22
C GLU A 33 -19.27 -3.86 2.47
N GLU A 34 -18.76 -4.09 1.27
CA GLU A 34 -19.13 -5.21 0.40
C GLU A 34 -18.50 -6.55 0.84
N GLU A 35 -17.43 -6.53 1.62
CA GLU A 35 -16.74 -7.76 2.04
C GLU A 35 -17.47 -8.45 3.18
N HIS A 36 -17.71 -9.76 3.05
CA HIS A 36 -18.44 -10.57 4.02
C HIS A 36 -17.56 -11.54 4.82
N SER A 37 -16.36 -11.87 4.33
CA SER A 37 -15.41 -12.72 5.05
C SER A 37 -14.73 -11.96 6.18
N THR A 38 -14.71 -12.51 7.39
CA THR A 38 -14.12 -11.85 8.57
C THR A 38 -12.66 -11.44 8.38
N ILE A 39 -11.82 -12.33 7.85
CA ILE A 39 -10.39 -12.05 7.65
C ILE A 39 -10.19 -11.02 6.53
N LYS A 40 -10.89 -11.19 5.41
CA LYS A 40 -10.83 -10.23 4.31
C LYS A 40 -11.38 -8.88 4.72
N LYS A 41 -12.47 -8.84 5.48
CA LYS A 41 -13.03 -7.59 6.01
C LYS A 41 -12.04 -6.85 6.91
N TRP A 42 -11.24 -7.57 7.70
CA TRP A 42 -10.16 -6.96 8.48
C TRP A 42 -9.06 -6.41 7.55
N SER A 43 -8.74 -7.10 6.48
CA SER A 43 -7.83 -6.61 5.44
C SER A 43 -8.35 -5.32 4.81
N GLU A 44 -9.62 -5.27 4.38
CA GLU A 44 -10.24 -4.06 3.82
C GLU A 44 -10.30 -2.92 4.85
N LEU A 45 -10.59 -3.22 6.11
CA LEU A 45 -10.51 -2.23 7.17
C LEU A 45 -9.12 -1.60 7.27
N SER A 46 -8.06 -2.40 7.09
CA SER A 46 -6.69 -1.89 7.09
C SER A 46 -6.41 -0.95 5.93
N ASP A 47 -7.07 -1.14 4.78
CA ASP A 47 -6.95 -0.26 3.61
C ASP A 47 -7.65 1.08 3.87
N VAL A 48 -8.84 1.06 4.47
CA VAL A 48 -9.53 2.30 4.92
C VAL A 48 -8.66 3.09 5.91
N VAL A 49 -8.04 2.42 6.89
CA VAL A 49 -7.15 3.07 7.87
C VAL A 49 -5.89 3.63 7.19
N TYR A 50 -5.32 2.89 6.24
CA TYR A 50 -4.16 3.35 5.47
C TYR A 50 -4.46 4.62 4.67
N THR A 51 -5.55 4.63 3.91
CA THR A 51 -5.96 5.78 3.10
C THR A 51 -6.23 7.00 3.97
N TYR A 52 -6.91 6.82 5.10
CA TYR A 52 -7.15 7.88 6.06
C TYR A 52 -5.84 8.48 6.61
N THR A 53 -4.93 7.64 7.11
CA THR A 53 -3.66 8.11 7.69
C THR A 53 -2.73 8.71 6.64
N ARG A 54 -2.78 8.21 5.40
CA ARG A 54 -2.05 8.77 4.26
C ARG A 54 -2.56 10.16 3.89
N ALA A 55 -3.89 10.38 3.90
CA ALA A 55 -4.46 11.70 3.67
C ALA A 55 -3.97 12.72 4.72
N GLN A 56 -4.01 12.34 6.00
CA GLN A 56 -3.49 13.20 7.08
C GLN A 56 -1.99 13.50 6.92
N TRP A 57 -1.19 12.49 6.59
CA TRP A 57 0.23 12.66 6.30
C TRP A 57 0.48 13.59 5.08
N SER A 58 -0.42 13.58 4.11
CA SER A 58 -0.38 14.49 2.96
C SER A 58 -0.81 15.92 3.29
N GLY A 59 -1.28 16.18 4.53
CA GLY A 59 -1.72 17.50 4.99
C GLY A 59 -3.22 17.76 4.79
N HIS A 60 -4.02 16.71 4.54
CA HIS A 60 -5.47 16.84 4.32
C HIS A 60 -6.25 16.28 5.49
N GLU A 61 -7.09 17.12 6.10
CA GLU A 61 -8.00 16.68 7.15
C GLU A 61 -9.24 16.02 6.51
N LEU A 62 -9.35 14.71 6.72
CA LEU A 62 -10.55 13.93 6.42
C LEU A 62 -11.17 13.42 7.71
N SER A 63 -12.48 13.20 7.72
CA SER A 63 -13.14 12.50 8.81
C SER A 63 -12.98 10.99 8.62
N PHE A 64 -12.62 10.27 9.70
CA PHE A 64 -12.60 8.81 9.62
C PHE A 64 -14.03 8.26 9.48
N PRO A 65 -14.33 7.47 8.44
CA PRO A 65 -15.71 7.15 8.07
C PRO A 65 -16.37 6.08 8.95
N LEU A 66 -15.58 5.41 9.79
CA LEU A 66 -16.02 4.28 10.63
C LEU A 66 -15.91 4.61 12.12
N LYS A 67 -16.23 3.65 12.97
CA LYS A 67 -16.15 3.84 14.43
C LYS A 67 -14.69 3.88 14.91
N LYS A 68 -14.42 4.66 15.93
CA LYS A 68 -13.06 4.85 16.50
C LYS A 68 -12.35 3.55 16.84
N TRP A 69 -13.06 2.55 17.40
CA TRP A 69 -12.45 1.27 17.72
C TRP A 69 -11.99 0.48 16.48
N GLN A 70 -12.68 0.64 15.33
CA GLN A 70 -12.29 0.03 14.07
C GLN A 70 -10.98 0.62 13.54
N PHE A 71 -10.77 1.92 13.76
CA PHE A 71 -9.47 2.53 13.47
C PHE A 71 -8.34 1.81 14.19
N TYR A 72 -8.45 1.64 15.51
CA TYR A 72 -7.41 0.96 16.29
C TYR A 72 -7.25 -0.52 15.93
N LEU A 73 -8.33 -1.19 15.57
CA LEU A 73 -8.28 -2.58 15.11
C LEU A 73 -7.57 -2.73 13.75
N GLY A 74 -7.70 -1.75 12.87
CA GLY A 74 -7.08 -1.76 11.54
C GLY A 74 -5.58 -1.45 11.56
N ILE A 75 -5.08 -0.71 12.55
CA ILE A 75 -3.69 -0.25 12.61
C ILE A 75 -2.66 -1.39 12.53
N PRO A 76 -2.71 -2.45 13.36
CA PRO A 76 -1.69 -3.50 13.33
C PRO A 76 -1.64 -4.21 11.98
N TYR A 77 -2.80 -4.51 11.41
CA TYR A 77 -2.89 -5.15 10.10
C TYR A 77 -2.37 -4.23 9.00
N MET A 78 -2.70 -2.94 9.05
CA MET A 78 -2.18 -1.93 8.14
C MET A 78 -0.65 -1.89 8.15
N TYR A 79 -0.03 -1.77 9.32
CA TYR A 79 1.44 -1.76 9.44
C TYR A 79 2.07 -3.01 8.83
N LEU A 80 1.56 -4.19 9.16
CA LEU A 80 2.09 -5.45 8.66
C LEU A 80 1.94 -5.58 7.13
N LYS A 81 0.75 -5.31 6.62
CA LYS A 81 0.39 -5.43 5.21
C LYS A 81 1.21 -4.48 4.33
N TYR A 82 1.20 -3.21 4.64
CA TYR A 82 1.85 -2.19 3.80
C TYR A 82 3.37 -2.15 3.95
N THR A 83 3.89 -2.42 5.14
CA THR A 83 5.33 -2.64 5.33
C THR A 83 5.80 -3.86 4.55
N GLY A 84 5.05 -4.97 4.62
CA GLY A 84 5.36 -6.19 3.88
C GLY A 84 5.38 -5.97 2.36
N ARG A 85 4.39 -5.27 1.82
CA ARG A 85 4.33 -4.91 0.39
C ARG A 85 5.49 -4.01 -0.04
N PHE A 86 5.80 -2.99 0.75
CA PHE A 86 6.91 -2.10 0.48
C PHE A 86 8.25 -2.85 0.45
N LEU A 87 8.52 -3.69 1.43
CA LEU A 87 9.73 -4.51 1.50
C LEU A 87 9.79 -5.52 0.35
N PHE A 88 8.66 -6.09 -0.04
CA PHE A 88 8.56 -7.00 -1.17
C PHE A 88 9.10 -6.37 -2.46
N TYR A 89 8.58 -5.20 -2.84
CA TYR A 89 9.01 -4.52 -4.05
C TYR A 89 10.43 -3.97 -3.95
N ARG A 90 10.83 -3.50 -2.78
CA ARG A 90 12.22 -3.09 -2.54
C ARG A 90 13.19 -4.24 -2.74
N HIS A 91 12.88 -5.43 -2.22
CA HIS A 91 13.72 -6.62 -2.37
C HIS A 91 13.75 -7.12 -3.81
N ALA A 92 12.61 -7.21 -4.48
CA ALA A 92 12.52 -7.60 -5.88
C ALA A 92 13.28 -6.63 -6.80
N GLY A 93 13.14 -5.32 -6.58
CA GLY A 93 13.86 -4.31 -7.33
C GLY A 93 15.38 -4.42 -7.20
N LYS A 94 15.89 -4.71 -6.01
CA LYS A 94 17.33 -4.95 -5.79
C LYS A 94 17.85 -6.16 -6.59
N LYS A 95 17.06 -7.23 -6.67
CA LYS A 95 17.45 -8.43 -7.41
C LYS A 95 17.62 -8.23 -8.91
N VAL A 96 16.88 -7.29 -9.48
CA VAL A 96 16.95 -6.96 -10.92
C VAL A 96 17.78 -5.72 -11.22
N GLY A 97 18.46 -5.17 -10.23
CA GLY A 97 19.33 -4.00 -10.41
C GLY A 97 18.57 -2.71 -10.76
N ALA A 98 17.37 -2.49 -10.21
CA ALA A 98 16.62 -1.27 -10.42
C ALA A 98 17.45 -0.04 -10.01
N ASN A 99 17.42 1.02 -10.84
CA ASN A 99 18.17 2.24 -10.60
C ASN A 99 17.64 3.09 -9.42
N LYS A 100 16.42 2.80 -8.98
CA LYS A 100 15.76 3.43 -7.83
C LYS A 100 15.01 2.41 -7.01
N ILE A 101 14.73 2.74 -5.75
CA ILE A 101 13.84 1.93 -4.91
C ILE A 101 12.42 2.02 -5.48
N ILE A 102 11.82 0.87 -5.75
CA ILE A 102 10.42 0.80 -6.18
C ILE A 102 9.55 1.08 -4.95
N ARG A 103 8.95 2.26 -4.91
CA ARG A 103 8.03 2.67 -3.84
C ARG A 103 6.61 2.26 -4.24
N CYS A 104 6.19 1.11 -3.75
CA CYS A 104 4.90 0.53 -4.06
C CYS A 104 4.37 -0.23 -2.86
N VAL A 105 3.10 -0.01 -2.55
CA VAL A 105 2.37 -0.75 -1.51
C VAL A 105 1.19 -1.53 -2.08
N ARG A 106 1.08 -1.61 -3.40
CA ARG A 106 0.04 -2.39 -4.08
C ARG A 106 0.23 -3.88 -3.82
N ASN A 107 -0.89 -4.60 -3.87
CA ASN A 107 -0.87 -6.04 -3.72
C ASN A 107 0.09 -6.68 -4.75
N PRO A 108 1.12 -7.43 -4.31
CA PRO A 108 2.06 -8.09 -5.20
C PRO A 108 1.43 -9.11 -6.17
N GLN A 109 0.20 -9.54 -5.94
CA GLN A 109 -0.54 -10.38 -6.88
C GLN A 109 -1.06 -9.59 -8.11
N LYS A 110 -1.15 -8.25 -8.00
CA LYS A 110 -1.61 -7.37 -9.08
C LYS A 110 -0.44 -6.85 -9.94
N LEU A 111 0.44 -7.76 -10.39
CA LEU A 111 1.65 -7.41 -11.15
C LEU A 111 1.38 -6.73 -12.50
N TYR A 112 0.17 -6.88 -13.05
CA TYR A 112 -0.21 -6.18 -14.30
C TYR A 112 -0.20 -4.65 -14.17
N LYS A 113 -0.33 -4.12 -12.96
CA LYS A 113 -0.25 -2.67 -12.68
C LYS A 113 1.19 -2.16 -12.48
N LEU A 114 2.18 -3.06 -12.51
CA LEU A 114 3.56 -2.69 -12.22
C LEU A 114 4.16 -1.74 -13.26
N ASN A 115 3.75 -1.87 -14.53
CA ASN A 115 4.25 -1.00 -15.59
C ASN A 115 3.95 0.49 -15.32
N ASP A 116 2.75 0.79 -14.85
CA ASP A 116 2.32 2.16 -14.56
C ASP A 116 3.19 2.79 -13.47
N ILE A 117 3.52 1.99 -12.44
CA ILE A 117 4.39 2.42 -11.34
C ILE A 117 5.82 2.68 -11.82
N LEU A 118 6.36 1.82 -12.67
CA LEU A 118 7.71 1.98 -13.21
C LEU A 118 7.82 3.24 -14.07
N VAL A 119 6.81 3.51 -14.89
CA VAL A 119 6.74 4.72 -15.72
C VAL A 119 6.60 5.97 -14.86
N GLU A 120 5.65 5.99 -13.92
CA GLU A 120 5.40 7.11 -13.01
C GLU A 120 6.64 7.49 -12.20
N GLN A 121 7.38 6.51 -11.69
CA GLN A 121 8.57 6.73 -10.86
C GLN A 121 9.86 6.83 -11.69
N ASN A 122 9.79 6.74 -13.01
CA ASN A 122 10.96 6.75 -13.89
C ASN A 122 12.00 5.69 -13.46
N ILE A 123 11.56 4.48 -13.26
CA ILE A 123 12.40 3.34 -12.86
C ILE A 123 12.80 2.56 -14.11
N LYS A 124 14.11 2.48 -14.35
CA LYS A 124 14.69 1.72 -15.44
C LYS A 124 14.97 0.30 -14.99
N VAL A 125 14.21 -0.64 -15.49
CA VAL A 125 14.36 -2.07 -15.21
C VAL A 125 13.65 -2.88 -16.30
N ASN A 126 14.12 -4.10 -16.55
CA ASN A 126 13.40 -5.02 -17.42
C ASN A 126 12.13 -5.52 -16.70
N LYS A 127 10.97 -5.10 -17.20
CA LYS A 127 9.66 -5.42 -16.61
C LYS A 127 9.44 -6.93 -16.52
N LYS A 128 9.78 -7.70 -17.57
CA LYS A 128 9.59 -9.17 -17.59
C LYS A 128 10.42 -9.85 -16.51
N GLU A 129 11.68 -9.42 -16.37
CA GLU A 129 12.58 -9.92 -15.34
C GLU A 129 12.05 -9.61 -13.93
N LEU A 130 11.61 -8.37 -13.69
CA LEU A 130 11.03 -7.96 -12.42
C LEU A 130 9.77 -8.77 -12.09
N VAL A 131 8.87 -8.96 -13.04
CA VAL A 131 7.65 -9.77 -12.86
C VAL A 131 8.02 -11.21 -12.50
N ASN A 132 8.99 -11.81 -13.18
CA ASN A 132 9.46 -13.16 -12.87
C ASN A 132 10.04 -13.27 -11.45
N VAL A 133 10.86 -12.30 -11.04
CA VAL A 133 11.40 -12.23 -9.68
C VAL A 133 10.28 -12.08 -8.66
N CYS A 134 9.30 -11.21 -8.90
CA CYS A 134 8.14 -11.05 -8.03
C CYS A 134 7.33 -12.34 -7.89
N GLN A 135 7.04 -13.04 -8.98
CA GLN A 135 6.29 -14.30 -8.96
C GLN A 135 7.02 -15.39 -8.16
N LYS A 136 8.34 -15.51 -8.32
CA LYS A 136 9.16 -16.45 -7.53
C LYS A 136 9.20 -16.06 -6.04
N GLN A 137 9.35 -14.77 -5.75
CA GLN A 137 9.43 -14.24 -4.39
C GLN A 137 8.12 -14.42 -3.62
N LEU A 138 6.94 -14.31 -4.27
CA LEU A 138 5.63 -14.53 -3.65
C LEU A 138 5.52 -15.91 -2.99
N LYS A 139 6.17 -16.93 -3.54
CA LYS A 139 6.12 -18.32 -3.01
C LYS A 139 6.77 -18.45 -1.63
N TYR A 140 7.69 -17.56 -1.29
CA TYR A 140 8.49 -17.61 -0.05
C TYR A 140 8.24 -16.41 0.86
N TRP A 141 7.34 -15.50 0.47
CA TRP A 141 7.10 -14.29 1.23
C TRP A 141 6.20 -14.56 2.43
N LEU A 142 6.76 -14.39 3.64
CA LEU A 142 6.07 -14.70 4.90
C LEU A 142 5.19 -13.56 5.41
N LEU A 143 5.45 -12.33 4.96
CA LEU A 143 4.59 -11.18 5.28
C LEU A 143 3.37 -11.16 4.35
N LEU A 144 2.27 -10.60 4.82
CA LEU A 144 1.03 -10.51 4.05
C LEU A 144 1.26 -9.77 2.72
N PRO A 145 0.98 -10.40 1.58
CA PRO A 145 1.15 -9.77 0.28
C PRO A 145 0.09 -8.72 -0.02
#